data_b34e94361d5cb978076ddd8fc6fbc866
#
_entry.id   b34e94361d5cb978076ddd8fc6fbc866
#
_cell.length_a   1.000
_cell.length_b   1.000
_cell.length_c   1.000
_cell.angle_alpha   90.00
_cell.angle_beta   90.00
_cell.angle_gamma   90.00
#
_symmetry.space_group_name_H-M   'P 1'
#
loop_
_entity.id
_entity.type
_entity.pdbx_description
1 polymer ?
#
loop_
_entity_poly.entity_id
_entity_poly.type
_entity_poly.pdbx_seq_one_letter_code
_entity_poly.pdbx_strand_id
1 'polypeptide(L)'
;QGWGPRIRKEYDYCSPEDYYQGSIVALLKKNDKWLDIGCGRDIFPNNKRLAKVLTSRAKETVGVDPSPNVNNNELLDRAYLGFTDKVEEENYYNLITLRMVAEHVADPDELVRHIERVSASGGHVIVHTIYKWSPVPIITKLTPFWAHHAPKRFFWDTEERDTFPVEYKMNTRTELNNIFLKHGFENISFVYLDDCRALAKYKFSLHTELLIRKFLNFFNLYYPELCILAVYKKP
;
A
#
# COMPACT_ATOMS: atom_id res chain seq x y z
N GLN A 1 11.92 10.48 -7.89
CA GLN A 1 12.59 10.68 -9.08
C GLN A 1 11.63 10.91 -10.18
N GLY A 2 11.22 11.49 -11.03
CA GLY A 2 10.30 11.63 -12.13
C GLY A 2 8.83 11.95 -11.80
N TRP A 3 8.38 11.70 -10.60
CA TRP A 3 6.97 11.81 -10.17
C TRP A 3 6.61 13.15 -9.52
N GLY A 4 7.39 14.17 -9.77
CA GLY A 4 7.18 15.50 -9.21
C GLY A 4 5.91 16.20 -9.73
N PRO A 5 5.51 17.33 -9.12
CA PRO A 5 4.30 18.08 -9.48
C PRO A 5 4.24 18.47 -10.96
N ARG A 6 5.39 18.68 -11.60
CA ARG A 6 5.47 19.00 -13.04
C ARG A 6 4.94 17.87 -13.92
N ILE A 7 5.37 16.62 -13.67
CA ILE A 7 4.89 15.47 -14.45
C ILE A 7 3.41 15.21 -14.20
N ARG A 8 2.95 15.30 -12.97
CA ARG A 8 1.53 15.19 -12.64
C ARG A 8 0.69 16.19 -13.42
N LYS A 9 1.12 17.44 -13.46
CA LYS A 9 0.43 18.50 -14.21
C LYS A 9 0.47 18.27 -15.73
N GLU A 10 1.62 17.84 -16.27
CA GLU A 10 1.81 17.65 -17.72
C GLU A 10 0.99 16.48 -18.28
N TYR A 11 0.89 15.40 -17.50
CA TYR A 11 0.22 14.16 -17.92
C TYR A 11 -1.10 13.89 -17.21
N ASP A 12 -1.55 14.79 -16.33
CA ASP A 12 -2.74 14.59 -15.49
C ASP A 12 -2.71 13.20 -14.80
N TYR A 13 -1.58 12.91 -14.15
CA TYR A 13 -1.32 11.63 -13.56
C TYR A 13 -0.98 11.73 -12.07
N CYS A 14 -1.69 10.93 -11.26
CA CYS A 14 -1.35 10.64 -9.87
C CYS A 14 -1.02 9.16 -9.73
N SER A 15 0.11 8.84 -9.09
CA SER A 15 0.48 7.46 -8.84
C SER A 15 -0.37 6.84 -7.73
N PRO A 16 -0.49 5.49 -7.63
CA PRO A 16 -1.15 4.84 -6.50
C PRO A 16 -0.63 5.30 -5.13
N GLU A 17 0.66 5.57 -5.04
CA GLU A 17 1.29 6.13 -3.83
C GLU A 17 0.75 7.53 -3.48
N ASP A 18 0.48 8.39 -4.48
CA ASP A 18 -0.11 9.72 -4.24
C ASP A 18 -1.53 9.59 -3.68
N TYR A 19 -2.34 8.65 -4.18
CA TYR A 19 -3.68 8.36 -3.66
C TYR A 19 -3.63 7.81 -2.23
N TYR A 20 -2.72 6.85 -1.96
CA TYR A 20 -2.52 6.31 -0.63
C TYR A 20 -2.12 7.39 0.39
N GLN A 21 -1.10 8.18 0.06
CA GLN A 21 -0.65 9.27 0.92
C GLN A 21 -1.74 10.34 1.11
N GLY A 22 -2.49 10.67 0.03
CA GLY A 22 -3.62 11.59 0.07
C GLY A 22 -4.73 11.12 1.00
N SER A 23 -5.03 9.82 1.01
CA SER A 23 -6.01 9.22 1.92
C SER A 23 -5.59 9.35 3.39
N ILE A 24 -4.32 9.14 3.69
CA ILE A 24 -3.79 9.36 5.05
C ILE A 24 -3.87 10.83 5.44
N VAL A 25 -3.48 11.75 4.53
CA VAL A 25 -3.61 13.21 4.78
C VAL A 25 -5.03 13.62 5.13
N ALA A 26 -6.02 13.03 4.43
CA ALA A 26 -7.44 13.34 4.62
C ALA A 26 -8.03 12.75 5.91
N LEU A 27 -7.60 11.54 6.31
CA LEU A 27 -8.19 10.80 7.41
C LEU A 27 -7.46 10.96 8.74
N LEU A 28 -6.14 11.16 8.73
CA LEU A 28 -5.35 11.35 9.95
C LEU A 28 -5.63 12.73 10.56
N LYS A 29 -6.32 12.75 11.68
CA LYS A 29 -6.60 13.97 12.44
C LYS A 29 -5.47 14.29 13.41
N LYS A 30 -5.48 15.50 13.93
CA LYS A 30 -4.55 15.89 15.01
C LYS A 30 -4.87 15.06 16.26
N ASN A 31 -3.83 14.54 16.90
CA ASN A 31 -3.88 13.69 18.07
C ASN A 31 -4.46 12.27 17.83
N ASP A 32 -4.67 11.84 16.60
CA ASP A 32 -4.96 10.43 16.30
C ASP A 32 -3.76 9.54 16.63
N LYS A 33 -4.05 8.29 16.97
CA LYS A 33 -3.07 7.22 17.14
C LYS A 33 -3.03 6.41 15.85
N TRP A 34 -1.87 6.28 15.26
CA TRP A 34 -1.67 5.67 13.97
C TRP A 34 -0.84 4.40 14.08
N LEU A 35 -1.37 3.27 13.57
CA LEU A 35 -0.65 2.02 13.42
C LEU A 35 -0.32 1.79 11.94
N ASP A 36 0.96 1.60 11.62
CA ASP A 36 1.42 1.24 10.26
C ASP A 36 1.88 -0.23 10.25
N ILE A 37 1.11 -1.08 9.57
CA ILE A 37 1.39 -2.52 9.45
C ILE A 37 2.24 -2.75 8.20
N GLY A 38 3.37 -3.45 8.37
CA GLY A 38 4.37 -3.60 7.32
C GLY A 38 5.14 -2.30 7.06
N CYS A 39 5.43 -1.56 8.13
CA CYS A 39 6.04 -0.23 8.06
C CYS A 39 7.51 -0.24 7.60
N GLY A 40 8.19 -1.38 7.70
CA GLY A 40 9.60 -1.50 7.35
C GLY A 40 10.47 -0.42 8.00
N ARG A 41 11.47 0.02 7.24
CA ARG A 41 12.38 1.10 7.66
C ARG A 41 11.80 2.51 7.48
N ASP A 42 10.89 2.71 6.56
CA ASP A 42 10.37 4.03 6.18
C ASP A 42 8.87 3.96 5.88
N ILE A 43 8.06 4.73 6.58
CA ILE A 43 6.60 4.84 6.35
C ILE A 43 6.32 5.24 4.88
N PHE A 44 7.00 6.27 4.36
CA PHE A 44 6.95 6.68 2.95
C PHE A 44 8.36 6.78 2.38
N PRO A 45 8.94 5.69 1.81
CA PRO A 45 10.32 5.70 1.29
C PRO A 45 10.59 6.82 0.29
N ASN A 46 9.60 7.18 -0.52
CA ASN A 46 9.71 8.19 -1.58
C ASN A 46 9.27 9.59 -1.14
N ASN A 47 8.77 9.78 0.10
CA ASN A 47 8.25 11.05 0.58
C ASN A 47 8.46 11.25 2.09
N LYS A 48 9.72 11.20 2.49
CA LYS A 48 10.11 11.32 3.91
C LYS A 48 9.63 12.63 4.55
N ARG A 49 9.53 13.70 3.76
CA ARG A 49 9.04 14.99 4.26
C ARG A 49 7.58 14.91 4.68
N LEU A 50 6.72 14.30 3.86
CA LEU A 50 5.31 14.10 4.20
C LEU A 50 5.18 13.13 5.38
N ALA A 51 5.94 12.04 5.42
CA ALA A 51 5.96 11.12 6.54
C ALA A 51 6.22 11.87 7.86
N LYS A 52 7.26 12.69 7.92
CA LYS A 52 7.59 13.51 9.11
C LYS A 52 6.48 14.48 9.50
N VAL A 53 5.80 15.11 8.54
CA VAL A 53 4.68 16.02 8.83
C VAL A 53 3.49 15.24 9.41
N LEU A 54 3.18 14.05 8.89
CA LEU A 54 2.03 13.27 9.34
C LEU A 54 2.27 12.60 10.69
N THR A 55 3.46 12.05 10.92
CA THR A 55 3.81 11.51 12.25
C THR A 55 3.80 12.60 13.32
N SER A 56 4.25 13.82 13.00
CA SER A 56 4.15 14.97 13.92
C SER A 56 2.70 15.43 14.18
N ARG A 57 1.75 15.11 13.30
CA ARG A 57 0.31 15.39 13.48
C ARG A 57 -0.34 14.38 14.40
N ALA A 58 0.05 13.12 14.29
CA ALA A 58 -0.42 12.06 15.17
C ALA A 58 -0.03 12.33 16.62
N LYS A 59 -0.79 11.78 17.55
CA LYS A 59 -0.42 11.72 18.98
C LYS A 59 0.67 10.68 19.20
N GLU A 60 0.58 9.60 18.45
CA GLU A 60 1.49 8.47 18.51
C GLU A 60 1.46 7.73 17.17
N THR A 61 2.63 7.35 16.67
CA THR A 61 2.79 6.51 15.48
C THR A 61 3.50 5.23 15.89
N VAL A 62 2.84 4.10 15.68
CA VAL A 62 3.32 2.77 16.02
C VAL A 62 3.50 1.97 14.73
N GLY A 63 4.56 1.20 14.64
CA GLY A 63 4.81 0.31 13.51
C GLY A 63 4.90 -1.15 13.94
N VAL A 64 4.44 -2.05 13.08
CA VAL A 64 4.67 -3.49 13.23
C VAL A 64 5.17 -4.07 11.92
N ASP A 65 6.27 -4.84 11.97
CA ASP A 65 6.88 -5.46 10.78
C ASP A 65 7.67 -6.69 11.19
N PRO A 66 7.60 -7.81 10.47
CA PRO A 66 8.42 -8.99 10.72
C PRO A 66 9.90 -8.79 10.39
N SER A 67 10.24 -7.77 9.60
CA SER A 67 11.63 -7.41 9.29
C SER A 67 12.28 -6.64 10.44
N PRO A 68 13.53 -6.96 10.82
CA PRO A 68 14.30 -6.18 11.80
C PRO A 68 14.49 -4.70 11.42
N ASN A 69 14.23 -4.35 10.17
CA ASN A 69 14.31 -2.96 9.68
C ASN A 69 13.35 -2.01 10.41
N VAL A 70 12.28 -2.52 11.02
CA VAL A 70 11.36 -1.73 11.85
C VAL A 70 12.06 -0.99 12.98
N ASN A 71 13.10 -1.59 13.56
CA ASN A 71 13.88 -0.99 14.65
C ASN A 71 14.72 0.23 14.20
N ASN A 72 14.89 0.41 12.88
CA ASN A 72 15.61 1.53 12.28
C ASN A 72 14.67 2.62 11.71
N ASN A 73 13.37 2.53 11.97
CA ASN A 73 12.39 3.50 11.52
C ASN A 73 12.30 4.66 12.53
N GLU A 74 13.02 5.73 12.26
CA GLU A 74 13.14 6.90 13.15
C GLU A 74 11.86 7.72 13.32
N LEU A 75 10.81 7.41 12.56
CA LEU A 75 9.52 8.14 12.61
C LEU A 75 8.48 7.46 13.50
N LEU A 76 8.79 6.31 14.06
CA LEU A 76 7.92 5.58 14.96
C LEU A 76 8.20 5.97 16.42
N ASP A 77 7.16 6.19 17.20
CA ASP A 77 7.26 6.34 18.65
C ASP A 77 7.47 4.98 19.31
N ARG A 78 6.86 3.91 18.75
CA ARG A 78 7.04 2.51 19.17
C ARG A 78 7.06 1.58 17.95
N ALA A 79 7.82 0.50 18.07
CA ALA A 79 7.97 -0.52 17.04
C ALA A 79 7.78 -1.93 17.63
N TYR A 80 7.02 -2.77 16.95
CA TYR A 80 6.87 -4.18 17.23
C TYR A 80 7.55 -5.01 16.15
N LEU A 81 8.54 -5.82 16.52
CA LEU A 81 9.14 -6.80 15.63
C LEU A 81 8.27 -8.05 15.61
N GLY A 82 7.63 -8.34 14.50
CA GLY A 82 6.73 -9.48 14.30
C GLY A 82 5.48 -9.14 13.53
N PHE A 83 4.42 -9.89 13.76
CA PHE A 83 3.12 -9.70 13.12
C PHE A 83 2.16 -8.94 14.04
N THR A 84 0.93 -8.72 13.57
CA THR A 84 -0.10 -7.94 14.29
C THR A 84 -0.54 -8.55 15.63
N ASP A 85 -0.25 -9.84 15.87
CA ASP A 85 -0.45 -10.50 17.17
C ASP A 85 0.38 -9.87 18.29
N LYS A 86 1.53 -9.26 17.96
CA LYS A 86 2.42 -8.58 18.91
C LYS A 86 1.89 -7.22 19.38
N VAL A 87 0.93 -6.65 18.68
CA VAL A 87 0.30 -5.38 19.06
C VAL A 87 -0.69 -5.66 20.19
N GLU A 88 -0.40 -5.16 21.40
CA GLU A 88 -1.12 -5.52 22.63
C GLU A 88 -2.37 -4.68 22.87
N GLU A 89 -2.43 -3.47 22.29
CA GLU A 89 -3.52 -2.52 22.49
C GLU A 89 -4.84 -3.05 21.94
N GLU A 90 -5.95 -2.62 22.58
CA GLU A 90 -7.32 -2.89 22.16
C GLU A 90 -8.12 -1.59 22.03
N ASN A 91 -8.95 -1.48 21.00
CA ASN A 91 -9.78 -0.30 20.72
C ASN A 91 -8.97 1.02 20.79
N TYR A 92 -7.80 1.05 20.19
CA TYR A 92 -6.80 2.08 20.45
C TYR A 92 -6.46 2.96 19.26
N TYR A 93 -6.31 2.39 18.06
CA TYR A 93 -5.83 3.11 16.89
C TYR A 93 -6.96 3.74 16.10
N ASN A 94 -6.85 5.04 15.83
CA ASN A 94 -7.81 5.81 15.03
C ASN A 94 -7.55 5.65 13.53
N LEU A 95 -6.31 5.38 13.14
CA LEU A 95 -5.91 5.08 11.78
C LEU A 95 -4.99 3.86 11.76
N ILE A 96 -5.29 2.92 10.87
CA ILE A 96 -4.44 1.76 10.57
C ILE A 96 -4.13 1.77 9.08
N THR A 97 -2.87 1.53 8.72
CA THR A 97 -2.42 1.54 7.33
C THR A 97 -1.68 0.25 6.98
N LEU A 98 -1.97 -0.26 5.78
CA LEU A 98 -1.30 -1.41 5.18
C LEU A 98 -0.89 -1.01 3.75
N ARG A 99 0.42 -0.96 3.49
CA ARG A 99 0.95 -0.64 2.17
C ARG A 99 1.82 -1.76 1.66
N MET A 100 1.36 -2.44 0.60
CA MET A 100 2.05 -3.58 -0.01
C MET A 100 2.33 -4.72 1.00
N VAL A 101 1.32 -5.04 1.78
CA VAL A 101 1.31 -6.11 2.79
C VAL A 101 0.30 -7.19 2.45
N ALA A 102 -0.90 -6.81 1.99
CA ALA A 102 -2.03 -7.73 1.79
C ALA A 102 -1.72 -8.86 0.80
N GLU A 103 -0.81 -8.63 -0.16
CA GLU A 103 -0.35 -9.65 -1.11
C GLU A 103 0.47 -10.78 -0.46
N HIS A 104 1.02 -10.55 0.73
CA HIS A 104 1.87 -11.50 1.47
C HIS A 104 1.12 -12.22 2.60
N VAL A 105 -0.13 -11.89 2.84
CA VAL A 105 -0.90 -12.40 3.97
C VAL A 105 -1.35 -13.83 3.73
N ALA A 106 -0.87 -14.75 4.55
CA ALA A 106 -1.21 -16.17 4.48
C ALA A 106 -2.59 -16.45 5.10
N ASP A 107 -2.97 -15.74 6.17
CA ASP A 107 -4.28 -15.84 6.82
C ASP A 107 -4.93 -14.45 6.93
N PRO A 108 -5.75 -14.05 5.93
CA PRO A 108 -6.48 -12.78 5.96
C PRO A 108 -7.47 -12.64 7.12
N ASP A 109 -8.08 -13.75 7.56
CA ASP A 109 -9.07 -13.75 8.64
C ASP A 109 -8.41 -13.40 9.98
N GLU A 110 -7.25 -14.00 10.24
CA GLU A 110 -6.45 -13.70 11.42
C GLU A 110 -5.97 -12.25 11.43
N LEU A 111 -5.43 -11.75 10.31
CA LEU A 111 -4.99 -10.36 10.19
C LEU A 111 -6.14 -9.40 10.47
N VAL A 112 -7.30 -9.56 9.82
CA VAL A 112 -8.41 -8.60 9.97
C VAL A 112 -9.05 -8.70 11.35
N ARG A 113 -9.07 -9.87 11.98
CA ARG A 113 -9.46 -10.05 13.38
C ARG A 113 -8.55 -9.26 14.33
N HIS A 114 -7.23 -9.26 14.11
CA HIS A 114 -6.30 -8.45 14.89
C HIS A 114 -6.50 -6.94 14.63
N ILE A 115 -6.69 -6.55 13.37
CA ILE A 115 -6.99 -5.16 13.00
C ILE A 115 -8.28 -4.70 13.69
N GLU A 116 -9.33 -5.54 13.72
CA GLU A 116 -10.58 -5.22 14.41
C GLU A 116 -10.34 -5.00 15.90
N ARG A 117 -9.61 -5.90 16.58
CA ARG A 117 -9.31 -5.80 18.01
C ARG A 117 -8.60 -4.49 18.36
N VAL A 118 -7.61 -4.07 17.58
CA VAL A 118 -6.80 -2.90 17.87
C VAL A 118 -7.40 -1.58 17.38
N SER A 119 -8.36 -1.62 16.45
CA SER A 119 -9.03 -0.43 15.90
C SER A 119 -9.94 0.22 16.95
N ALA A 120 -9.83 1.52 17.12
CA ALA A 120 -10.80 2.31 17.90
C ALA A 120 -12.16 2.38 17.17
N SER A 121 -13.26 2.54 17.92
CA SER A 121 -14.57 2.84 17.32
C SER A 121 -14.48 4.14 16.51
N GLY A 122 -15.07 4.14 15.31
CA GLY A 122 -14.93 5.22 14.33
C GLY A 122 -13.58 5.28 13.62
N GLY A 123 -12.65 4.38 13.93
CA GLY A 123 -11.32 4.30 13.32
C GLY A 123 -11.35 3.84 11.86
N HIS A 124 -10.32 4.20 11.11
CA HIS A 124 -10.20 3.89 9.69
C HIS A 124 -9.05 2.94 9.41
N VAL A 125 -9.24 2.07 8.43
CA VAL A 125 -8.19 1.18 7.89
C VAL A 125 -8.00 1.50 6.42
N ILE A 126 -6.76 1.79 6.00
CA ILE A 126 -6.40 2.03 4.60
C ILE A 126 -5.56 0.85 4.13
N VAL A 127 -6.02 0.18 3.09
CA VAL A 127 -5.31 -0.92 2.44
C VAL A 127 -4.90 -0.51 1.03
N HIS A 128 -3.59 -0.49 0.77
CA HIS A 128 -3.01 -0.29 -0.55
C HIS A 128 -2.20 -1.52 -0.94
N THR A 129 -2.58 -2.19 -2.02
CA THR A 129 -2.00 -3.47 -2.43
C THR A 129 -2.06 -3.68 -3.95
N ILE A 130 -1.35 -4.67 -4.45
CA ILE A 130 -1.38 -5.07 -5.85
C ILE A 130 -2.73 -5.74 -6.18
N TYR A 131 -3.29 -5.43 -7.35
CA TYR A 131 -4.46 -6.12 -7.86
C TYR A 131 -4.07 -7.49 -8.46
N LYS A 132 -4.67 -8.56 -7.95
CA LYS A 132 -4.37 -9.97 -8.29
C LYS A 132 -4.48 -10.28 -9.79
N TRP A 133 -5.44 -9.66 -10.48
CA TRP A 133 -5.69 -9.85 -11.90
C TRP A 133 -5.00 -8.81 -12.79
N SER A 134 -4.11 -8.01 -12.22
CA SER A 134 -3.30 -7.10 -13.02
C SER A 134 -2.28 -7.87 -13.87
N PRO A 135 -1.76 -7.26 -14.95
CA PRO A 135 -0.81 -7.92 -15.85
C PRO A 135 0.42 -8.49 -15.15
N VAL A 136 0.92 -7.81 -14.12
CA VAL A 136 2.16 -8.21 -13.42
C VAL A 136 2.04 -9.58 -12.73
N PRO A 137 1.07 -9.84 -11.83
CA PRO A 137 0.87 -11.17 -11.24
C PRO A 137 0.56 -12.25 -12.28
N ILE A 138 -0.20 -11.92 -13.33
CA ILE A 138 -0.55 -12.88 -14.39
C ILE A 138 0.71 -13.30 -15.17
N ILE A 139 1.51 -12.34 -15.62
CA ILE A 139 2.76 -12.62 -16.34
C ILE A 139 3.72 -13.42 -15.45
N THR A 140 3.84 -13.04 -14.17
CA THR A 140 4.69 -13.76 -13.22
C THR A 140 4.24 -15.21 -13.03
N LYS A 141 2.94 -15.50 -13.00
CA LYS A 141 2.41 -16.88 -12.93
C LYS A 141 2.65 -17.70 -14.18
N LEU A 142 2.61 -17.06 -15.34
CA LEU A 142 2.76 -17.74 -16.66
C LEU A 142 4.22 -17.94 -17.05
N THR A 143 5.16 -17.24 -16.44
CA THR A 143 6.59 -17.37 -16.74
C THR A 143 7.24 -18.45 -15.87
N PRO A 144 8.05 -19.37 -16.44
CA PRO A 144 8.79 -20.36 -15.67
C PRO A 144 9.77 -19.70 -14.68
N PHE A 145 10.03 -20.36 -13.57
CA PHE A 145 10.87 -19.83 -12.49
C PHE A 145 12.26 -19.34 -12.97
N TRP A 146 12.88 -20.04 -13.90
CA TRP A 146 14.18 -19.64 -14.46
C TRP A 146 14.13 -18.33 -15.27
N ALA A 147 12.96 -17.95 -15.79
CA ALA A 147 12.77 -16.70 -16.53
C ALA A 147 12.43 -15.50 -15.62
N HIS A 148 12.19 -15.72 -14.33
CA HIS A 148 11.85 -14.66 -13.38
C HIS A 148 13.04 -13.74 -13.02
N HIS A 149 14.27 -14.24 -13.13
CA HIS A 149 15.46 -13.48 -12.72
C HIS A 149 15.81 -12.34 -13.68
N ALA A 150 15.62 -12.52 -14.98
CA ALA A 150 15.97 -11.51 -15.97
C ALA A 150 15.01 -10.29 -15.97
N PRO A 151 13.66 -10.43 -15.97
CA PRO A 151 12.73 -9.32 -15.89
C PRO A 151 12.78 -8.59 -14.54
N LYS A 152 12.88 -9.31 -13.41
CA LYS A 152 12.94 -8.69 -12.09
C LYS A 152 14.11 -7.71 -11.96
N ARG A 153 15.30 -8.11 -12.39
CA ARG A 153 16.51 -7.25 -12.37
C ARG A 153 16.44 -6.09 -13.35
N PHE A 154 15.67 -6.24 -14.43
CA PHE A 154 15.50 -5.18 -15.42
C PHE A 154 14.44 -4.14 -15.01
N PHE A 155 13.33 -4.57 -14.41
CA PHE A 155 12.20 -3.71 -14.09
C PHE A 155 12.17 -3.22 -12.63
N TRP A 156 12.65 -4.03 -11.67
CA TRP A 156 12.64 -3.70 -10.26
C TRP A 156 14.02 -3.90 -9.65
N ASP A 157 14.53 -2.83 -9.04
CA ASP A 157 15.82 -2.80 -8.32
C ASP A 157 15.58 -3.26 -6.86
N THR A 158 14.97 -4.45 -6.67
CA THR A 158 14.69 -5.01 -5.35
C THR A 158 15.82 -5.93 -4.92
N GLU A 159 16.43 -5.66 -3.76
CA GLU A 159 17.35 -6.58 -3.12
C GLU A 159 16.60 -7.86 -2.72
N GLU A 160 17.17 -9.02 -3.02
CA GLU A 160 16.56 -10.35 -2.79
C GLU A 160 16.25 -10.65 -1.31
N ARG A 161 16.76 -9.85 -0.37
CA ARG A 161 16.69 -10.12 1.07
C ARG A 161 15.35 -9.82 1.75
N ASP A 162 14.46 -9.07 1.11
CA ASP A 162 13.19 -8.60 1.71
C ASP A 162 11.95 -9.10 0.96
N THR A 163 12.02 -10.16 0.18
CA THR A 163 10.87 -10.70 -0.56
C THR A 163 10.16 -11.78 0.25
N PHE A 164 9.08 -11.41 0.94
CA PHE A 164 8.13 -12.37 1.48
C PHE A 164 7.39 -13.10 0.33
N PRO A 165 7.00 -14.37 0.51
CA PRO A 165 6.15 -15.07 -0.42
C PRO A 165 4.86 -14.29 -0.71
N VAL A 166 4.37 -14.36 -1.95
CA VAL A 166 3.10 -13.73 -2.31
C VAL A 166 1.98 -14.77 -2.34
N GLU A 167 0.89 -14.48 -1.64
CA GLU A 167 -0.25 -15.37 -1.47
C GLU A 167 -1.48 -14.93 -2.27
N TYR A 168 -1.68 -13.61 -2.46
CA TYR A 168 -2.80 -13.00 -3.18
C TYR A 168 -4.19 -13.49 -2.70
N LYS A 169 -4.39 -13.64 -1.38
CA LYS A 169 -5.65 -14.13 -0.78
C LYS A 169 -6.65 -13.01 -0.46
N MET A 170 -6.21 -11.74 -0.48
CA MET A 170 -7.05 -10.57 -0.22
C MET A 170 -6.70 -9.41 -1.20
N ASN A 171 -6.54 -9.72 -2.48
CA ASN A 171 -6.06 -8.81 -3.51
C ASN A 171 -7.10 -8.55 -4.62
N THR A 172 -8.38 -8.74 -4.30
CA THR A 172 -9.53 -8.34 -5.12
C THR A 172 -10.55 -7.61 -4.27
N ARG A 173 -11.46 -6.86 -4.92
CA ARG A 173 -12.56 -6.17 -4.23
C ARG A 173 -13.42 -7.13 -3.41
N THR A 174 -13.75 -8.28 -4.00
CA THR A 174 -14.60 -9.28 -3.36
C THR A 174 -13.91 -9.88 -2.14
N GLU A 175 -12.66 -10.29 -2.27
CA GLU A 175 -11.88 -10.88 -1.16
C GLU A 175 -11.73 -9.88 -0.01
N LEU A 176 -11.28 -8.65 -0.31
CA LEU A 176 -11.12 -7.60 0.70
C LEU A 176 -12.45 -7.25 1.39
N ASN A 177 -13.50 -6.97 0.61
CA ASN A 177 -14.79 -6.62 1.20
C ASN A 177 -15.36 -7.75 2.05
N ASN A 178 -15.33 -9.00 1.56
CA ASN A 178 -15.88 -10.12 2.32
C ASN A 178 -15.21 -10.26 3.68
N ILE A 179 -13.86 -10.13 3.74
CA ILE A 179 -13.15 -10.31 5.01
C ILE A 179 -13.36 -9.14 5.96
N PHE A 180 -13.29 -7.89 5.49
CA PHE A 180 -13.50 -6.73 6.34
C PHE A 180 -14.94 -6.60 6.83
N LEU A 181 -15.94 -6.86 5.97
CA LEU A 181 -17.36 -6.84 6.34
C LEU A 181 -17.69 -7.97 7.35
N LYS A 182 -17.08 -9.16 7.20
CA LYS A 182 -17.23 -10.27 8.16
C LYS A 182 -16.80 -9.83 9.58
N HIS A 183 -15.79 -8.98 9.71
CA HIS A 183 -15.30 -8.44 10.97
C HIS A 183 -15.92 -7.10 11.37
N GLY A 184 -17.07 -6.75 10.79
CA GLY A 184 -17.88 -5.60 11.19
C GLY A 184 -17.42 -4.24 10.68
N PHE A 185 -16.44 -4.19 9.79
CA PHE A 185 -16.04 -2.93 9.13
C PHE A 185 -17.02 -2.55 8.02
N GLU A 186 -17.16 -1.25 7.78
CA GLU A 186 -17.87 -0.69 6.64
C GLU A 186 -16.89 -0.28 5.54
N ASN A 187 -17.17 -0.60 4.27
CA ASN A 187 -16.39 -0.09 3.16
C ASN A 187 -16.76 1.36 2.85
N ILE A 188 -15.83 2.29 3.01
CA ILE A 188 -16.04 3.71 2.76
C ILE A 188 -15.64 4.09 1.34
N SER A 189 -14.57 3.50 0.83
CA SER A 189 -14.07 3.76 -0.52
C SER A 189 -13.31 2.56 -1.05
N PHE A 190 -13.47 2.30 -2.34
CA PHE A 190 -12.71 1.28 -3.04
C PHE A 190 -12.41 1.74 -4.47
N VAL A 191 -11.14 1.85 -4.82
CA VAL A 191 -10.70 2.25 -6.15
C VAL A 191 -9.63 1.29 -6.68
N TYR A 192 -9.70 1.04 -7.98
CA TYR A 192 -8.59 0.46 -8.74
C TYR A 192 -7.74 1.59 -9.28
N LEU A 193 -6.43 1.42 -9.27
CA LEU A 193 -5.48 2.44 -9.66
C LEU A 193 -4.53 1.91 -10.74
N ASP A 194 -4.36 2.68 -11.78
CA ASP A 194 -3.34 2.47 -12.78
C ASP A 194 -1.95 2.87 -12.23
N ASP A 195 -0.93 2.11 -12.56
CA ASP A 195 0.44 2.42 -12.14
C ASP A 195 1.40 2.44 -13.33
N CYS A 196 1.75 3.63 -13.79
CA CYS A 196 2.69 3.87 -14.87
C CYS A 196 4.15 3.88 -14.40
N ARG A 197 4.53 3.05 -13.44
CA ARG A 197 5.91 2.94 -12.95
C ARG A 197 6.64 1.71 -13.46
N ALA A 198 5.97 0.85 -14.24
CA ALA A 198 6.57 -0.38 -14.75
C ALA A 198 7.84 -0.09 -15.58
N LEU A 199 7.84 0.99 -16.35
CA LEU A 199 8.98 1.40 -17.18
C LEU A 199 9.72 2.64 -16.63
N ALA A 200 9.51 3.00 -15.37
CA ALA A 200 10.02 4.26 -14.79
C ALA A 200 11.54 4.32 -14.59
N LYS A 201 12.25 3.21 -14.81
CA LYS A 201 13.72 3.16 -14.67
C LYS A 201 14.43 4.16 -15.58
N TYR A 202 13.90 4.39 -16.78
CA TYR A 202 14.45 5.35 -17.72
C TYR A 202 13.44 6.47 -17.99
N LYS A 203 13.90 7.72 -18.04
CA LYS A 203 13.05 8.90 -18.30
C LYS A 203 12.26 8.77 -19.59
N PHE A 204 12.90 8.30 -20.66
CA PHE A 204 12.25 8.14 -21.97
C PHE A 204 11.09 7.13 -21.90
N SER A 205 11.30 5.95 -21.33
CA SER A 205 10.27 4.94 -21.22
C SER A 205 9.11 5.37 -20.33
N LEU A 206 9.40 6.10 -19.24
CA LEU A 206 8.38 6.72 -18.41
C LEU A 206 7.48 7.68 -19.20
N HIS A 207 8.09 8.61 -19.96
CA HIS A 207 7.31 9.55 -20.78
C HIS A 207 6.48 8.83 -21.84
N THR A 208 7.03 7.77 -22.47
CA THR A 208 6.28 6.94 -23.42
C THR A 208 5.08 6.27 -22.77
N GLU A 209 5.25 5.69 -21.58
CA GLU A 209 4.17 5.05 -20.82
C GLU A 209 3.06 6.05 -20.46
N LEU A 210 3.43 7.22 -19.96
CA LEU A 210 2.48 8.29 -19.63
C LEU A 210 1.75 8.84 -20.88
N LEU A 211 2.42 8.93 -22.03
CA LEU A 211 1.78 9.30 -23.30
C LEU A 211 0.78 8.24 -23.76
N ILE A 212 1.12 6.97 -23.65
CA ILE A 212 0.21 5.85 -23.98
C ILE A 212 -1.03 5.93 -23.07
N ARG A 213 -0.84 6.11 -21.77
CA ARG A 213 -1.95 6.30 -20.82
C ARG A 213 -2.84 7.48 -21.22
N LYS A 214 -2.25 8.64 -21.50
CA LYS A 214 -2.98 9.85 -21.91
C LYS A 214 -3.76 9.63 -23.21
N PHE A 215 -3.17 8.93 -24.17
CA PHE A 215 -3.81 8.54 -25.43
C PHE A 215 -5.00 7.59 -25.18
N LEU A 216 -4.84 6.55 -24.37
CA LEU A 216 -5.92 5.63 -24.01
C LEU A 216 -7.07 6.39 -23.36
N ASN A 217 -6.78 7.23 -22.38
CA ASN A 217 -7.80 8.03 -21.68
C ASN A 217 -8.56 8.98 -22.62
N PHE A 218 -7.89 9.54 -23.65
CA PHE A 218 -8.55 10.37 -24.67
C PHE A 218 -9.63 9.61 -25.45
N PHE A 219 -9.45 8.29 -25.64
CA PHE A 219 -10.45 7.42 -26.29
C PHE A 219 -11.38 6.72 -25.28
N ASN A 220 -11.41 7.13 -24.01
CA ASN A 220 -12.14 6.46 -22.92
C ASN A 220 -11.74 4.98 -22.75
N LEU A 221 -10.51 4.64 -23.09
CA LEU A 221 -9.90 3.34 -22.82
C LEU A 221 -9.06 3.44 -21.54
N TYR A 222 -9.19 2.45 -20.67
CA TYR A 222 -8.46 2.42 -19.41
C TYR A 222 -7.03 1.89 -19.61
N TYR A 223 -6.06 2.54 -18.96
CA TYR A 223 -4.76 1.94 -18.74
C TYR A 223 -4.90 0.79 -17.74
N PRO A 224 -4.11 -0.30 -17.84
CA PRO A 224 -4.25 -1.43 -16.92
C PRO A 224 -4.16 -1.02 -15.45
N GLU A 225 -5.17 -1.43 -14.68
CA GLU A 225 -5.21 -1.22 -13.23
C GLU A 225 -4.27 -2.22 -12.56
N LEU A 226 -3.29 -1.73 -11.80
CA LEU A 226 -2.28 -2.55 -11.16
C LEU A 226 -2.45 -2.63 -9.64
N CYS A 227 -3.06 -1.62 -9.04
CA CYS A 227 -3.18 -1.52 -7.60
C CYS A 227 -4.63 -1.34 -7.14
N ILE A 228 -4.86 -1.66 -5.89
CA ILE A 228 -6.10 -1.43 -5.15
C ILE A 228 -5.80 -0.44 -4.04
N LEU A 229 -6.71 0.50 -3.82
CA LEU A 229 -6.79 1.29 -2.61
C LEU A 229 -8.19 1.16 -2.02
N ALA A 230 -8.28 0.65 -0.81
CA ALA A 230 -9.53 0.48 -0.09
C ALA A 230 -9.47 1.19 1.27
N VAL A 231 -10.58 1.77 1.67
CA VAL A 231 -10.75 2.41 2.98
C VAL A 231 -11.93 1.77 3.68
N TYR A 232 -11.69 1.28 4.88
CA TYR A 232 -12.69 0.71 5.75
C TYR A 232 -12.81 1.54 7.03
N LYS A 233 -13.97 1.47 7.67
CA LYS A 233 -14.23 2.14 8.93
C LYS A 233 -14.82 1.14 9.93
N LYS A 234 -14.32 1.14 11.15
CA LYS A 234 -14.97 0.46 12.29
C LYS A 234 -16.11 1.35 12.79
N PRO A 235 -17.33 0.83 12.90
CA PRO A 235 -18.48 1.57 13.46
C PRO A 235 -18.25 2.11 14.88
#